data_dca38d9f2ed513dbf738b6880443328d
#
_entry.id   dca38d9f2ed513dbf738b6880443328d
#
_cell.length_a   1.000
_cell.length_b   1.000
_cell.length_c   1.000
_cell.angle_alpha   90.00
_cell.angle_beta   90.00
_cell.angle_gamma   90.00
#
_symmetry.space_group_name_H-M   'P 1'
#
loop_
_entity.id
_entity.type
_entity.pdbx_description
1 polymer ?
#
loop_
_entity_poly.entity_id
_entity_poly.type
_entity_poly.pdbx_seq_one_letter_code
_entity_poly.pdbx_strand_id
1 'polypeptide(L)'
;MRTVIHFFIFFLSTCISLSSAKTKQLYQVENLKKPVQIIIDDWGVPHIYANDHYDTFFAQGFNAARDRLWQIDTWRRRGLGQLSEVLGEDYIEQDTATRLFLYRGDMYSEWLAYGNDAKRITKAFVAGINAFVEQTYKNPELLPEEFQALGYLPSRWSAEDVVRIRSHGLWRNVRSEVWRARLACRSGLSLTHQWKVLQPAWETKIPDGLDPCTIPEDVLNIYDLATRSVDFKKIQKSEETYDLSSNNKPVFQEHLGSNNWVVSGNRTKSGRPILADDPHRSHAVPSLRYIAHLVGPDINVIGAGEPALPGISIGHNENIAFGLTIFPIDQEDLYVYRRKGNGYEYKGKETAFKRLEEKIKVKEKNPVIRILEFSSHGPVIAKNGTHAFAVGAAWLLPGMAPYFGSIEYMRAKDFRTFI
;
A
#
# COMPACT_ATOMS: atom_id res chain seq x y z
N MET A 1 -86.23 2.24 -0.50
CA MET A 1 -85.17 1.25 -0.24
C MET A 1 -84.25 1.25 -1.43
N ARG A 2 -83.06 1.88 -1.30
CA ARG A 2 -82.02 1.84 -2.32
C ARG A 2 -80.92 0.92 -1.82
N THR A 3 -80.71 -0.21 -2.51
CA THR A 3 -79.71 -1.20 -2.22
C THR A 3 -78.35 -0.72 -2.84
N VAL A 4 -77.35 -0.45 -1.99
CA VAL A 4 -75.97 -0.11 -2.44
C VAL A 4 -75.20 -1.41 -2.48
N ILE A 5 -74.77 -1.84 -3.68
CA ILE A 5 -73.87 -2.99 -3.90
C ILE A 5 -72.45 -2.48 -3.84
N HIS A 6 -71.70 -2.93 -2.82
CA HIS A 6 -70.25 -2.66 -2.72
C HIS A 6 -69.49 -3.74 -3.51
N PHE A 7 -68.79 -3.30 -4.56
CA PHE A 7 -67.81 -4.14 -5.30
C PHE A 7 -66.47 -4.06 -4.57
N PHE A 8 -66.04 -5.18 -3.98
CA PHE A 8 -64.68 -5.34 -3.48
C PHE A 8 -63.78 -5.78 -4.64
N ILE A 9 -62.88 -4.90 -5.09
CA ILE A 9 -61.81 -5.27 -6.05
C ILE A 9 -60.64 -5.79 -5.25
N PHE A 10 -60.40 -7.10 -5.32
CA PHE A 10 -59.18 -7.74 -4.81
C PHE A 10 -58.03 -7.50 -5.77
N PHE A 11 -57.11 -6.62 -5.42
CA PHE A 11 -55.83 -6.48 -6.14
C PHE A 11 -54.91 -7.64 -5.72
N LEU A 12 -54.81 -8.66 -6.59
CA LEU A 12 -53.82 -9.71 -6.45
C LEU A 12 -52.46 -9.11 -6.88
N SER A 13 -51.65 -8.66 -5.91
CA SER A 13 -50.27 -8.24 -6.16
C SER A 13 -49.42 -9.48 -6.37
N THR A 14 -49.21 -9.84 -7.62
CA THR A 14 -48.22 -10.86 -7.99
C THR A 14 -46.84 -10.21 -7.83
N CYS A 15 -46.15 -10.50 -6.71
CA CYS A 15 -44.72 -10.29 -6.59
C CYS A 15 -44.00 -11.15 -7.64
N ILE A 16 -43.72 -10.54 -8.80
CA ILE A 16 -42.77 -11.13 -9.74
C ILE A 16 -41.38 -10.96 -9.11
N SER A 17 -40.88 -12.02 -8.50
CA SER A 17 -39.47 -12.12 -8.13
C SER A 17 -38.66 -12.07 -9.43
N LEU A 18 -38.14 -10.89 -9.77
CA LEU A 18 -37.12 -10.75 -10.79
C LEU A 18 -35.87 -11.49 -10.27
N SER A 19 -35.77 -12.75 -10.63
CA SER A 19 -34.51 -13.48 -10.53
C SER A 19 -33.51 -12.73 -11.39
N SER A 20 -32.59 -12.01 -10.75
CA SER A 20 -31.47 -11.37 -11.44
C SER A 20 -30.70 -12.47 -12.16
N ALA A 21 -30.82 -12.53 -13.47
CA ALA A 21 -30.04 -13.46 -14.28
C ALA A 21 -28.57 -13.14 -14.05
N LYS A 22 -27.81 -14.08 -13.50
CA LYS A 22 -26.36 -13.91 -13.29
C LYS A 22 -25.72 -13.67 -14.65
N THR A 23 -25.24 -12.44 -14.87
CA THR A 23 -24.66 -12.01 -16.15
C THR A 23 -23.30 -12.70 -16.31
N LYS A 24 -23.13 -13.47 -17.39
CA LYS A 24 -21.85 -14.08 -17.74
C LYS A 24 -21.11 -13.13 -18.68
N GLN A 25 -19.91 -12.69 -18.28
CA GLN A 25 -18.98 -11.93 -19.10
C GLN A 25 -17.83 -12.85 -19.53
N LEU A 26 -17.43 -12.77 -20.79
CA LEU A 26 -16.31 -13.51 -21.35
C LEU A 26 -15.22 -12.52 -21.79
N TYR A 27 -14.05 -12.64 -21.22
CA TYR A 27 -12.86 -11.89 -21.61
C TYR A 27 -11.89 -12.79 -22.36
N GLN A 28 -11.44 -12.36 -23.52
CA GLN A 28 -10.31 -12.97 -24.21
C GLN A 28 -9.05 -12.16 -23.88
N VAL A 29 -8.08 -12.81 -23.27
CA VAL A 29 -6.84 -12.17 -22.81
C VAL A 29 -5.62 -12.98 -23.25
N GLU A 30 -4.54 -12.28 -23.52
CA GLU A 30 -3.25 -12.91 -23.84
C GLU A 30 -2.55 -13.37 -22.54
N ASN A 31 -1.62 -14.30 -22.69
CA ASN A 31 -0.75 -14.83 -21.61
C ASN A 31 -1.46 -15.69 -20.54
N LEU A 32 -2.74 -15.98 -20.68
CA LEU A 32 -3.42 -16.98 -19.87
C LEU A 32 -3.21 -18.36 -20.51
N LYS A 33 -2.73 -19.33 -19.75
CA LYS A 33 -2.41 -20.67 -20.26
C LYS A 33 -3.63 -21.56 -20.41
N LYS A 34 -4.55 -21.44 -19.45
CA LYS A 34 -5.78 -22.21 -19.36
C LYS A 34 -6.96 -21.31 -18.99
N PRO A 35 -8.20 -21.66 -19.42
CA PRO A 35 -9.37 -20.90 -18.99
C PRO A 35 -9.48 -20.82 -17.47
N VAL A 36 -9.81 -19.64 -16.97
CA VAL A 36 -10.08 -19.36 -15.56
C VAL A 36 -11.52 -18.93 -15.40
N GLN A 37 -12.15 -19.35 -14.32
CA GLN A 37 -13.48 -18.93 -13.94
C GLN A 37 -13.40 -18.00 -12.72
N ILE A 38 -14.08 -16.87 -12.78
CA ILE A 38 -14.27 -15.95 -11.64
C ILE A 38 -15.75 -15.90 -11.35
N ILE A 39 -16.14 -16.31 -10.14
CA ILE A 39 -17.52 -16.25 -9.66
C ILE A 39 -17.59 -15.16 -8.61
N ILE A 40 -18.47 -14.18 -8.82
CA ILE A 40 -18.76 -13.15 -7.83
C ILE A 40 -19.97 -13.60 -7.04
N ASP A 41 -19.83 -13.72 -5.73
CA ASP A 41 -20.91 -14.08 -4.83
C ASP A 41 -21.84 -12.89 -4.52
N ASP A 42 -22.84 -13.12 -3.70
CA ASP A 42 -23.85 -12.11 -3.34
C ASP A 42 -23.27 -10.98 -2.44
N TRP A 43 -22.06 -11.16 -1.88
CA TRP A 43 -21.31 -10.17 -1.12
C TRP A 43 -20.29 -9.39 -1.97
N GLY A 44 -20.19 -9.73 -3.28
CA GLY A 44 -19.23 -9.16 -4.18
C GLY A 44 -17.82 -9.75 -4.07
N VAL A 45 -17.66 -10.87 -3.35
CA VAL A 45 -16.35 -11.52 -3.20
C VAL A 45 -16.05 -12.35 -4.45
N PRO A 46 -14.91 -12.14 -5.12
CA PRO A 46 -14.50 -12.95 -6.26
C PRO A 46 -13.91 -14.28 -5.79
N HIS A 47 -14.49 -15.39 -6.29
CA HIS A 47 -13.96 -16.74 -6.19
C HIS A 47 -13.29 -17.10 -7.51
N ILE A 48 -11.97 -17.23 -7.51
CA ILE A 48 -11.12 -17.44 -8.68
C ILE A 48 -10.71 -18.91 -8.75
N TYR A 49 -11.14 -19.60 -9.80
CA TYR A 49 -10.82 -21.01 -10.03
C TYR A 49 -9.94 -21.15 -11.26
N ALA A 50 -8.72 -21.64 -11.07
CA ALA A 50 -7.73 -21.83 -12.13
C ALA A 50 -7.14 -23.25 -12.10
N ASN A 51 -6.72 -23.73 -13.27
CA ASN A 51 -6.08 -25.04 -13.46
C ASN A 51 -4.55 -24.93 -13.65
N ASP A 52 -3.98 -23.77 -13.43
CA ASP A 52 -2.53 -23.52 -13.40
C ASP A 52 -2.23 -22.54 -12.25
N HIS A 53 -1.14 -22.77 -11.56
CA HIS A 53 -0.74 -21.96 -10.42
C HIS A 53 -0.60 -20.47 -10.76
N TYR A 54 0.04 -20.15 -11.88
CA TYR A 54 0.27 -18.75 -12.27
C TYR A 54 -0.97 -18.08 -12.87
N ASP A 55 -1.85 -18.86 -13.51
CA ASP A 55 -3.14 -18.37 -13.99
C ASP A 55 -4.04 -17.93 -12.84
N THR A 56 -3.88 -18.53 -11.63
CA THR A 56 -4.57 -18.08 -10.41
C THR A 56 -4.19 -16.64 -10.07
N PHE A 57 -2.91 -16.31 -10.07
CA PHE A 57 -2.43 -14.96 -9.77
C PHE A 57 -2.66 -13.98 -10.92
N PHE A 58 -2.60 -14.44 -12.16
CA PHE A 58 -3.03 -13.65 -13.31
C PHE A 58 -4.48 -13.20 -13.13
N ALA A 59 -5.37 -14.14 -12.84
CA ALA A 59 -6.79 -13.84 -12.64
C ALA A 59 -7.05 -12.97 -11.40
N GLN A 60 -6.25 -13.12 -10.32
CA GLN A 60 -6.29 -12.22 -9.17
C GLN A 60 -5.95 -10.78 -9.60
N GLY A 61 -4.87 -10.59 -10.35
CA GLY A 61 -4.47 -9.26 -10.84
C GLY A 61 -5.49 -8.65 -11.82
N PHE A 62 -6.01 -9.46 -12.75
CA PHE A 62 -7.07 -9.04 -13.66
C PHE A 62 -8.32 -8.58 -12.93
N ASN A 63 -8.77 -9.36 -11.95
CA ASN A 63 -9.97 -9.02 -11.18
C ASN A 63 -9.75 -7.83 -10.26
N ALA A 64 -8.58 -7.71 -9.64
CA ALA A 64 -8.24 -6.54 -8.83
C ALA A 64 -8.25 -5.26 -9.67
N ALA A 65 -7.73 -5.31 -10.90
CA ALA A 65 -7.80 -4.19 -11.83
C ALA A 65 -9.25 -3.91 -12.28
N ARG A 66 -10.05 -4.94 -12.59
CA ARG A 66 -11.46 -4.77 -12.95
C ARG A 66 -12.25 -4.03 -11.88
N ASP A 67 -12.02 -4.37 -10.62
CA ASP A 67 -12.82 -3.85 -9.50
C ASP A 67 -12.22 -2.56 -8.90
N ARG A 68 -10.92 -2.30 -9.07
CA ARG A 68 -10.17 -1.30 -8.31
C ARG A 68 -9.15 -0.50 -9.14
N LEU A 69 -9.31 -0.40 -10.47
CA LEU A 69 -8.30 0.16 -11.38
C LEU A 69 -7.81 1.56 -10.94
N TRP A 70 -8.75 2.46 -10.64
CA TRP A 70 -8.40 3.80 -10.15
C TRP A 70 -7.58 3.77 -8.87
N GLN A 71 -8.00 2.98 -7.89
CA GLN A 71 -7.30 2.85 -6.61
C GLN A 71 -5.86 2.33 -6.79
N ILE A 72 -5.67 1.27 -7.59
CA ILE A 72 -4.34 0.68 -7.78
C ILE A 72 -3.43 1.53 -8.67
N ASP A 73 -3.95 2.21 -9.70
CA ASP A 73 -3.15 3.13 -10.54
C ASP A 73 -2.67 4.33 -9.70
N THR A 74 -3.54 4.92 -8.91
CA THR A 74 -3.20 6.02 -7.99
C THR A 74 -2.18 5.56 -6.93
N TRP A 75 -2.37 4.36 -6.35
CA TRP A 75 -1.43 3.75 -5.42
C TRP A 75 -0.04 3.60 -6.05
N ARG A 76 0.02 3.05 -7.27
CA ARG A 76 1.28 2.87 -8.00
C ARG A 76 1.94 4.21 -8.34
N ARG A 77 1.20 5.16 -8.91
CA ARG A 77 1.75 6.48 -9.28
C ARG A 77 2.28 7.23 -8.07
N ARG A 78 1.52 7.25 -6.98
CA ARG A 78 1.99 7.83 -5.73
C ARG A 78 3.27 7.14 -5.26
N GLY A 79 3.30 5.82 -5.26
CA GLY A 79 4.43 5.03 -4.78
C GLY A 79 5.70 5.17 -5.62
N LEU A 80 5.56 5.42 -6.92
CA LEU A 80 6.69 5.61 -7.86
C LEU A 80 7.09 7.08 -8.04
N GLY A 81 6.36 8.04 -7.46
CA GLY A 81 6.59 9.47 -7.70
C GLY A 81 6.27 9.85 -9.16
N GLN A 82 5.04 9.56 -9.60
CA GLN A 82 4.53 9.78 -10.95
C GLN A 82 3.17 10.50 -10.95
N LEU A 83 2.81 11.16 -9.85
CA LEU A 83 1.54 11.89 -9.76
C LEU A 83 1.53 13.11 -10.68
N SER A 84 2.62 13.86 -10.74
CA SER A 84 2.71 15.07 -11.56
C SER A 84 2.55 14.80 -13.06
N GLU A 85 2.85 13.59 -13.53
CA GLU A 85 2.65 13.18 -14.91
C GLU A 85 1.19 13.25 -15.35
N VAL A 86 0.25 13.05 -14.42
CA VAL A 86 -1.19 12.99 -14.70
C VAL A 86 -2.02 14.04 -13.95
N LEU A 87 -1.54 14.54 -12.82
CA LEU A 87 -2.24 15.50 -11.96
C LEU A 87 -1.66 16.93 -12.01
N GLY A 88 -0.51 17.13 -12.65
CA GLY A 88 0.07 18.46 -12.86
C GLY A 88 1.16 18.87 -11.84
N GLU A 89 1.60 20.11 -11.98
CA GLU A 89 2.79 20.64 -11.31
C GLU A 89 2.74 20.66 -9.78
N ASP A 90 1.56 20.78 -9.18
CA ASP A 90 1.36 20.81 -7.73
C ASP A 90 1.85 19.55 -7.02
N TYR A 91 2.13 18.46 -7.77
CA TYR A 91 2.63 17.18 -7.28
C TYR A 91 4.12 16.93 -7.48
N ILE A 92 4.86 17.87 -8.14
CA ILE A 92 6.30 17.72 -8.42
C ILE A 92 7.09 17.48 -7.13
N GLU A 93 6.82 18.25 -6.09
CA GLU A 93 7.56 18.12 -4.82
C GLU A 93 7.21 16.80 -4.09
N GLN A 94 5.97 16.33 -4.17
CA GLN A 94 5.60 15.02 -3.63
C GLN A 94 6.28 13.89 -4.41
N ASP A 95 6.31 13.97 -5.73
CA ASP A 95 7.00 12.97 -6.57
C ASP A 95 8.50 12.98 -6.29
N THR A 96 9.12 14.16 -6.16
CA THR A 96 10.53 14.29 -5.79
C THR A 96 10.82 13.62 -4.45
N ALA A 97 10.01 13.92 -3.44
CA ALA A 97 10.13 13.34 -2.12
C ALA A 97 9.93 11.80 -2.14
N THR A 98 8.92 11.32 -2.85
CA THR A 98 8.64 9.88 -2.98
C THR A 98 9.81 9.14 -3.63
N ARG A 99 10.42 9.73 -4.67
CA ARG A 99 11.56 9.12 -5.35
C ARG A 99 12.81 8.98 -4.48
N LEU A 100 12.97 9.77 -3.42
CA LEU A 100 14.02 9.56 -2.42
C LEU A 100 13.87 8.20 -1.71
N PHE A 101 12.64 7.71 -1.57
CA PHE A 101 12.30 6.51 -0.81
C PHE A 101 11.91 5.30 -1.67
N LEU A 102 12.27 5.31 -2.95
CA LEU A 102 12.18 4.10 -3.79
C LEU A 102 13.31 3.14 -3.46
N TYR A 103 13.01 1.84 -3.46
CA TYR A 103 14.06 0.83 -3.43
C TYR A 103 14.91 0.92 -4.71
N ARG A 104 16.22 1.10 -4.52
CA ARG A 104 17.23 1.23 -5.58
C ARG A 104 18.37 0.22 -5.46
N GLY A 105 18.16 -0.79 -4.62
CA GLY A 105 19.11 -1.89 -4.49
C GLY A 105 19.10 -2.82 -5.71
N ASP A 106 19.93 -3.84 -5.65
CA ASP A 106 20.00 -4.87 -6.67
C ASP A 106 18.71 -5.69 -6.72
N MET A 107 18.08 -5.75 -7.89
CA MET A 107 16.81 -6.46 -8.09
C MET A 107 16.97 -7.99 -8.04
N TYR A 108 18.15 -8.51 -8.28
CA TYR A 108 18.39 -9.95 -8.13
C TYR A 108 18.35 -10.35 -6.65
N SER A 109 19.09 -9.63 -5.81
CA SER A 109 19.07 -9.81 -4.35
C SER A 109 17.68 -9.56 -3.76
N GLU A 110 16.94 -8.59 -4.29
CA GLU A 110 15.56 -8.32 -3.89
C GLU A 110 14.66 -9.54 -4.10
N TRP A 111 14.67 -10.11 -5.31
CA TRP A 111 13.83 -11.26 -5.62
C TRP A 111 14.25 -12.54 -4.90
N LEU A 112 15.53 -12.73 -4.61
CA LEU A 112 16.02 -13.87 -3.85
C LEU A 112 15.60 -13.86 -2.37
N ALA A 113 15.29 -12.70 -1.83
CA ALA A 113 14.85 -12.55 -0.43
C ALA A 113 13.41 -13.01 -0.20
N TYR A 114 12.65 -13.25 -1.26
CA TYR A 114 11.31 -13.82 -1.21
C TYR A 114 11.34 -15.29 -1.62
N GLY A 115 10.23 -16.00 -1.57
CA GLY A 115 10.16 -17.38 -2.01
C GLY A 115 10.57 -17.59 -3.48
N ASN A 116 10.93 -18.81 -3.82
CA ASN A 116 11.50 -19.19 -5.12
C ASN A 116 10.65 -18.78 -6.34
N ASP A 117 9.33 -18.70 -6.19
CA ASP A 117 8.37 -18.36 -7.23
C ASP A 117 7.78 -16.95 -7.12
N ALA A 118 8.15 -16.17 -6.09
CA ALA A 118 7.59 -14.84 -5.82
C ALA A 118 7.69 -13.88 -7.02
N LYS A 119 8.84 -13.86 -7.70
CA LYS A 119 9.02 -13.09 -8.93
C LYS A 119 8.06 -13.53 -10.03
N ARG A 120 7.84 -14.83 -10.19
CA ARG A 120 6.98 -15.38 -11.23
C ARG A 120 5.50 -15.14 -10.91
N ILE A 121 5.12 -15.27 -9.64
CA ILE A 121 3.79 -14.92 -9.15
C ILE A 121 3.49 -13.44 -9.40
N THR A 122 4.42 -12.55 -9.04
CA THR A 122 4.26 -11.11 -9.25
C THR A 122 4.14 -10.75 -10.72
N LYS A 123 4.94 -11.40 -11.59
CA LYS A 123 4.82 -11.22 -13.05
C LYS A 123 3.45 -11.66 -13.57
N ALA A 124 2.93 -12.78 -13.09
CA ALA A 124 1.60 -13.25 -13.48
C ALA A 124 0.50 -12.29 -13.01
N PHE A 125 0.56 -11.84 -11.77
CA PHE A 125 -0.36 -10.85 -11.19
C PHE A 125 -0.36 -9.54 -12.00
N VAL A 126 0.81 -8.99 -12.27
CA VAL A 126 0.96 -7.77 -13.07
C VAL A 126 0.51 -7.96 -14.51
N ALA A 127 0.75 -9.14 -15.10
CA ALA A 127 0.23 -9.45 -16.43
C ALA A 127 -1.31 -9.44 -16.45
N GLY A 128 -1.95 -9.92 -15.37
CA GLY A 128 -3.40 -9.83 -15.19
C GLY A 128 -3.90 -8.39 -15.11
N ILE A 129 -3.26 -7.53 -14.30
CA ILE A 129 -3.57 -6.10 -14.25
C ILE A 129 -3.47 -5.49 -15.65
N ASN A 130 -2.35 -5.73 -16.34
CA ASN A 130 -2.13 -5.19 -17.68
C ASN A 130 -3.13 -5.70 -18.71
N ALA A 131 -3.58 -6.95 -18.58
CA ALA A 131 -4.61 -7.49 -19.44
C ALA A 131 -5.95 -6.75 -19.28
N PHE A 132 -6.33 -6.35 -18.06
CA PHE A 132 -7.52 -5.51 -17.86
C PHE A 132 -7.30 -4.07 -18.34
N VAL A 133 -6.14 -3.48 -18.11
CA VAL A 133 -5.77 -2.17 -18.68
C VAL A 133 -5.94 -2.17 -20.21
N GLU A 134 -5.48 -3.22 -20.90
CA GLU A 134 -5.69 -3.37 -22.35
C GLU A 134 -7.17 -3.47 -22.75
N GLN A 135 -8.03 -4.08 -21.91
CA GLN A 135 -9.46 -4.09 -22.14
C GLN A 135 -10.05 -2.67 -22.10
N THR A 136 -9.59 -1.82 -21.17
CA THR A 136 -10.08 -0.42 -21.09
C THR A 136 -9.65 0.43 -22.28
N TYR A 137 -8.54 0.11 -22.95
CA TYR A 137 -8.14 0.80 -24.17
C TYR A 137 -9.00 0.41 -25.39
N LYS A 138 -9.48 -0.83 -25.42
CA LYS A 138 -10.36 -1.35 -26.49
C LYS A 138 -11.83 -0.99 -26.25
N ASN A 139 -12.23 -0.93 -24.99
CA ASN A 139 -13.60 -0.72 -24.52
C ASN A 139 -13.61 0.40 -23.47
N PRO A 140 -13.69 1.67 -23.89
CA PRO A 140 -13.62 2.84 -22.99
C PRO A 140 -14.70 2.87 -21.91
N GLU A 141 -15.82 2.17 -22.10
CA GLU A 141 -16.89 2.01 -21.12
C GLU A 141 -16.47 1.22 -19.86
N LEU A 142 -15.37 0.46 -19.94
CA LEU A 142 -14.78 -0.24 -18.80
C LEU A 142 -13.85 0.67 -17.97
N LEU A 143 -13.56 1.88 -18.46
CA LEU A 143 -12.67 2.82 -17.80
C LEU A 143 -13.41 3.52 -16.64
N PRO A 144 -12.92 3.45 -15.38
CA PRO A 144 -13.47 4.21 -14.26
C PRO A 144 -13.60 5.71 -14.58
N GLU A 145 -14.67 6.32 -14.09
CA GLU A 145 -15.01 7.72 -14.39
C GLU A 145 -13.94 8.73 -13.95
N GLU A 146 -13.16 8.41 -12.91
CA GLU A 146 -12.08 9.26 -12.42
C GLU A 146 -10.99 9.48 -13.47
N PHE A 147 -10.71 8.49 -14.31
CA PHE A 147 -9.76 8.65 -15.41
C PHE A 147 -10.27 9.63 -16.47
N GLN A 148 -11.57 9.58 -16.76
CA GLN A 148 -12.21 10.51 -17.69
C GLN A 148 -12.24 11.92 -17.11
N ALA A 149 -12.63 12.07 -15.83
CA ALA A 149 -12.67 13.35 -15.13
C ALA A 149 -11.30 14.03 -15.06
N LEU A 150 -10.22 13.26 -14.92
CA LEU A 150 -8.86 13.77 -14.83
C LEU A 150 -8.10 13.79 -16.16
N GLY A 151 -8.72 13.29 -17.24
CA GLY A 151 -8.20 13.37 -18.61
C GLY A 151 -6.91 12.58 -18.81
N TYR A 152 -6.79 11.34 -18.26
CA TYR A 152 -5.66 10.47 -18.52
C TYR A 152 -6.06 8.99 -18.57
N LEU A 153 -5.19 8.13 -19.04
CA LEU A 153 -5.40 6.69 -19.12
C LEU A 153 -4.50 5.94 -18.12
N PRO A 154 -4.94 4.78 -17.60
CA PRO A 154 -4.09 3.94 -16.78
C PRO A 154 -2.86 3.51 -17.59
N SER A 155 -1.74 3.31 -16.93
CA SER A 155 -0.52 2.85 -17.58
C SER A 155 -0.20 1.39 -17.24
N ARG A 156 0.57 0.73 -18.11
CA ARG A 156 1.04 -0.63 -17.85
C ARG A 156 1.98 -0.66 -16.65
N TRP A 157 1.91 -1.74 -15.89
CA TRP A 157 2.74 -2.05 -14.73
C TRP A 157 3.92 -2.93 -15.11
N SER A 158 5.02 -2.81 -14.37
CA SER A 158 6.06 -3.83 -14.29
C SER A 158 6.03 -4.55 -12.94
N ALA A 159 6.55 -5.77 -12.88
CA ALA A 159 6.63 -6.51 -11.63
C ALA A 159 7.56 -5.81 -10.61
N GLU A 160 8.58 -5.12 -11.13
CA GLU A 160 9.51 -4.32 -10.35
C GLU A 160 8.84 -3.14 -9.66
N ASP A 161 7.77 -2.55 -10.23
CA ASP A 161 7.03 -1.46 -9.60
C ASP A 161 6.54 -1.88 -8.21
N VAL A 162 6.02 -3.11 -8.10
CA VAL A 162 5.44 -3.66 -6.88
C VAL A 162 6.47 -3.72 -5.75
N VAL A 163 7.70 -4.15 -6.03
CA VAL A 163 8.76 -4.29 -5.01
C VAL A 163 9.58 -3.01 -4.80
N ARG A 164 9.59 -2.08 -5.75
CA ARG A 164 10.28 -0.78 -5.60
C ARG A 164 9.52 0.18 -4.69
N ILE A 165 8.21 0.06 -4.62
CA ILE A 165 7.36 0.92 -3.79
C ILE A 165 7.50 0.49 -2.33
N ARG A 166 8.06 1.38 -1.49
CA ARG A 166 8.31 1.11 -0.06
C ARG A 166 7.57 2.09 0.85
N SER A 167 7.19 3.25 0.33
CA SER A 167 6.56 4.34 1.09
C SER A 167 5.12 4.06 1.55
N HIS A 168 4.57 2.89 1.25
CA HIS A 168 3.21 2.49 1.64
C HIS A 168 3.13 1.70 2.96
N GLY A 169 4.25 1.47 3.63
CA GLY A 169 4.27 0.80 4.94
C GLY A 169 3.41 1.53 5.98
N LEU A 170 2.80 0.78 6.90
CA LEU A 170 1.85 1.31 7.89
C LEU A 170 2.54 1.84 9.14
N TRP A 171 3.67 1.27 9.55
CA TRP A 171 4.41 1.70 10.73
C TRP A 171 5.63 2.51 10.35
N ARG A 172 5.87 3.58 11.09
CA ARG A 172 7.01 4.49 10.91
C ARG A 172 7.38 5.09 12.26
N ASN A 173 8.63 4.89 12.70
CA ASN A 173 9.06 5.38 14.00
C ASN A 173 9.91 6.65 13.97
N VAL A 174 10.49 7.07 12.84
CA VAL A 174 11.36 8.26 12.77
C VAL A 174 10.68 9.53 13.29
N ARG A 175 9.36 9.64 13.15
CA ARG A 175 8.61 10.78 13.73
C ARG A 175 8.69 10.80 15.25
N SER A 176 8.55 9.64 15.89
CA SER A 176 8.67 9.54 17.35
C SER A 176 10.11 9.76 17.80
N GLU A 177 11.10 9.35 17.02
CA GLU A 177 12.51 9.63 17.29
C GLU A 177 12.80 11.14 17.28
N VAL A 178 12.40 11.82 16.21
CA VAL A 178 12.56 13.27 16.08
C VAL A 178 11.80 14.02 17.18
N TRP A 179 10.57 13.59 17.50
CA TRP A 179 9.81 14.18 18.58
C TRP A 179 10.51 14.02 19.93
N ARG A 180 11.07 12.83 20.22
CA ARG A 180 11.86 12.55 21.42
C ARG A 180 13.09 13.44 21.49
N ALA A 181 13.83 13.59 20.39
CA ALA A 181 14.99 14.46 20.31
C ALA A 181 14.65 15.93 20.59
N ARG A 182 13.55 16.42 20.04
CA ARG A 182 13.05 17.80 20.32
C ARG A 182 12.67 17.97 21.80
N LEU A 183 12.02 16.98 22.38
CA LEU A 183 11.66 17.03 23.79
C LEU A 183 12.91 17.02 24.66
N ALA A 184 13.92 16.20 24.31
CA ALA A 184 15.21 16.18 24.99
C ALA A 184 15.95 17.54 24.89
N CYS A 185 15.90 18.19 23.73
CA CYS A 185 16.46 19.55 23.55
C CYS A 185 15.80 20.59 24.45
N ARG A 186 14.45 20.57 24.53
CA ARG A 186 13.69 21.60 25.27
C ARG A 186 13.68 21.40 26.79
N SER A 187 13.66 20.16 27.23
CA SER A 187 13.28 19.82 28.60
C SER A 187 14.16 18.73 29.24
N GLY A 188 15.18 18.29 28.53
CA GLY A 188 16.05 17.21 28.98
C GLY A 188 15.46 15.80 28.75
N LEU A 189 16.34 14.81 28.79
CA LEU A 189 16.03 13.43 28.44
C LEU A 189 15.03 12.76 29.39
N SER A 190 15.01 13.17 30.67
CA SER A 190 14.13 12.60 31.71
C SER A 190 12.64 12.73 31.36
N LEU A 191 12.21 13.83 30.72
CA LEU A 191 10.81 14.01 30.34
C LEU A 191 10.39 13.10 29.15
N THR A 192 11.34 12.63 28.37
CA THR A 192 11.03 11.71 27.27
C THR A 192 10.48 10.38 27.76
N HIS A 193 10.89 9.93 28.96
CA HIS A 193 10.37 8.71 29.57
C HIS A 193 8.93 8.86 30.06
N GLN A 194 8.53 10.07 30.48
CA GLN A 194 7.16 10.35 30.88
C GLN A 194 6.20 10.43 29.70
N TRP A 195 6.70 10.92 28.54
CA TRP A 195 5.89 11.03 27.33
C TRP A 195 5.54 9.65 26.74
N LYS A 196 6.48 8.73 26.66
CA LYS A 196 6.26 7.39 26.12
C LYS A 196 7.20 6.37 26.74
N VAL A 197 6.61 5.37 27.39
CA VAL A 197 7.35 4.20 27.89
C VAL A 197 7.61 3.27 26.69
N LEU A 198 8.88 2.94 26.48
CA LEU A 198 9.29 1.98 25.44
C LEU A 198 9.05 0.55 25.90
N GLN A 199 8.59 -0.31 25.00
CA GLN A 199 8.41 -1.73 25.25
C GLN A 199 9.04 -2.53 24.10
N PRO A 200 10.01 -3.43 24.40
CA PRO A 200 10.57 -3.69 25.74
C PRO A 200 11.21 -2.44 26.32
N ALA A 201 11.39 -2.42 27.63
CA ALA A 201 11.99 -1.29 28.34
C ALA A 201 13.40 -1.00 27.79
N TRP A 202 13.64 0.23 27.42
CA TRP A 202 14.90 0.70 26.87
C TRP A 202 15.27 2.05 27.46
N GLU A 203 16.53 2.19 27.94
CA GLU A 203 17.05 3.45 28.38
C GLU A 203 17.54 4.27 27.17
N THR A 204 16.81 5.32 26.85
CA THR A 204 17.19 6.23 25.75
C THR A 204 18.40 7.06 26.18
N LYS A 205 19.41 7.12 25.32
CA LYS A 205 20.61 7.95 25.48
C LYS A 205 20.76 8.87 24.28
N ILE A 206 21.28 10.07 24.51
CA ILE A 206 21.71 10.93 23.41
C ILE A 206 23.06 10.38 22.94
N PRO A 207 23.20 10.05 21.64
CA PRO A 207 24.48 9.60 21.09
C PRO A 207 25.60 10.62 21.32
N ASP A 208 26.81 10.13 21.54
CA ASP A 208 27.98 10.98 21.73
C ASP A 208 28.20 11.94 20.56
N GLY A 209 28.37 13.21 20.88
CA GLY A 209 28.59 14.28 19.89
C GLY A 209 27.33 14.75 19.16
N LEU A 210 26.15 14.24 19.50
CA LEU A 210 24.87 14.76 19.01
C LEU A 210 24.32 15.80 20.00
N ASP A 211 24.09 17.02 19.49
CA ASP A 211 23.22 17.99 20.14
C ASP A 211 21.82 17.91 19.52
N PRO A 212 20.80 17.43 20.25
CA PRO A 212 19.43 17.32 19.72
C PRO A 212 18.85 18.66 19.25
N CYS A 213 19.36 19.78 19.75
CA CYS A 213 18.92 21.12 19.37
C CYS A 213 19.37 21.55 17.96
N THR A 214 20.27 20.80 17.35
CA THR A 214 20.68 21.05 15.94
C THR A 214 19.65 20.55 14.93
N ILE A 215 18.66 19.74 15.36
CA ILE A 215 17.64 19.16 14.49
C ILE A 215 16.55 20.21 14.19
N PRO A 216 16.38 20.63 12.91
CA PRO A 216 15.41 21.68 12.57
C PRO A 216 13.95 21.20 12.80
N GLU A 217 13.07 22.15 13.03
CA GLU A 217 11.64 21.85 13.25
C GLU A 217 10.98 21.24 12.00
N ASP A 218 11.44 21.57 10.82
CA ASP A 218 10.93 21.12 9.52
C ASP A 218 11.68 19.92 8.95
N VAL A 219 12.57 19.29 9.73
CA VAL A 219 13.46 18.20 9.26
C VAL A 219 12.72 17.06 8.55
N LEU A 220 11.48 16.75 8.94
CA LEU A 220 10.70 15.68 8.38
C LEU A 220 9.78 16.08 7.22
N ASN A 221 9.77 17.35 6.78
CA ASN A 221 8.83 17.80 5.74
C ASN A 221 8.91 16.97 4.45
N ILE A 222 10.11 16.63 3.98
CA ILE A 222 10.32 15.79 2.79
C ILE A 222 9.86 14.35 3.06
N TYR A 223 10.15 13.81 4.25
CA TYR A 223 9.71 12.48 4.64
C TYR A 223 8.18 12.40 4.73
N ASP A 224 7.55 13.40 5.33
CA ASP A 224 6.10 13.48 5.45
C ASP A 224 5.44 13.61 4.08
N LEU A 225 6.04 14.39 3.18
CA LEU A 225 5.58 14.54 1.81
C LEU A 225 5.66 13.21 1.02
N ALA A 226 6.76 12.46 1.18
CA ALA A 226 6.96 11.15 0.55
C ALA A 226 5.98 10.08 1.01
N THR A 227 5.51 10.18 2.24
CA THR A 227 4.73 9.11 2.89
C THR A 227 3.24 9.42 3.04
N ARG A 228 2.79 10.63 2.73
CA ARG A 228 1.37 11.01 2.80
C ARG A 228 0.55 10.48 1.63
N SER A 229 -0.76 10.45 1.80
CA SER A 229 -1.73 10.17 0.73
C SER A 229 -1.75 11.27 -0.34
N VAL A 230 -2.40 10.99 -1.48
CA VAL A 230 -2.63 12.00 -2.52
C VAL A 230 -3.66 13.02 -2.01
N ASP A 231 -3.37 14.30 -2.18
CA ASP A 231 -4.29 15.39 -1.85
C ASP A 231 -5.01 15.85 -3.14
N PHE A 232 -6.18 15.30 -3.39
CA PHE A 232 -6.98 15.63 -4.58
C PHE A 232 -7.63 17.02 -4.53
N LYS A 233 -7.66 17.70 -3.37
CA LYS A 233 -8.20 19.08 -3.28
C LYS A 233 -7.44 20.08 -4.11
N LYS A 234 -6.17 19.80 -4.41
CA LYS A 234 -5.34 20.63 -5.28
C LYS A 234 -5.82 20.67 -6.73
N ILE A 235 -6.63 19.68 -7.15
CA ILE A 235 -7.16 19.57 -8.51
C ILE A 235 -8.46 20.36 -8.68
N GLN A 236 -9.21 20.62 -7.60
CA GLN A 236 -10.54 21.22 -7.61
C GLN A 236 -10.57 22.74 -7.90
N LYS A 237 -9.56 23.32 -8.52
CA LYS A 237 -9.56 24.73 -8.94
C LYS A 237 -10.45 25.01 -10.16
N SER A 238 -11.13 24.05 -10.76
CA SER A 238 -12.14 24.21 -11.80
C SER A 238 -13.54 23.92 -11.27
N GLU A 239 -14.52 24.73 -11.69
CA GLU A 239 -15.85 24.94 -11.10
C GLU A 239 -16.85 23.77 -11.11
N GLU A 240 -16.46 22.54 -11.42
CA GLU A 240 -17.33 21.37 -11.34
C GLU A 240 -16.84 20.40 -10.25
N THR A 241 -17.61 20.37 -9.16
CA THR A 241 -17.30 19.64 -7.94
C THR A 241 -17.64 18.17 -8.07
N TYR A 242 -16.68 17.35 -8.47
CA TYR A 242 -16.64 15.96 -8.03
C TYR A 242 -16.04 15.93 -6.62
N ASP A 243 -16.80 15.51 -5.62
CA ASP A 243 -16.31 15.41 -4.24
C ASP A 243 -15.35 14.23 -4.08
N LEU A 244 -14.11 14.40 -4.56
CA LEU A 244 -12.98 13.49 -4.32
C LEU A 244 -12.40 13.65 -2.90
N SER A 245 -13.06 14.44 -2.03
CA SER A 245 -12.52 14.88 -0.74
C SER A 245 -12.66 13.86 0.38
N SER A 246 -12.99 12.59 0.11
CA SER A 246 -13.04 11.59 1.16
C SER A 246 -11.64 11.40 1.78
N ASN A 247 -11.40 12.05 2.92
CA ASN A 247 -10.39 11.74 3.92
C ASN A 247 -8.94 12.22 3.70
N ASN A 248 -8.73 13.52 3.39
CA ASN A 248 -7.40 14.13 3.51
C ASN A 248 -7.22 15.00 4.76
N LYS A 249 -7.72 14.58 5.92
CA LYS A 249 -7.09 15.04 7.16
C LYS A 249 -5.79 14.28 7.32
N PRO A 250 -4.67 14.92 7.78
CA PRO A 250 -3.52 14.14 8.23
C PRO A 250 -4.04 13.23 9.33
N VAL A 251 -4.20 11.95 9.00
CA VAL A 251 -4.57 10.94 9.99
C VAL A 251 -3.36 10.85 10.89
N PHE A 252 -3.41 11.49 12.04
CA PHE A 252 -2.52 11.16 13.13
C PHE A 252 -2.61 9.65 13.29
N GLN A 253 -1.48 8.97 13.32
CA GLN A 253 -1.40 7.51 13.50
C GLN A 253 -2.07 7.01 14.78
N GLU A 254 -2.58 7.91 15.61
CA GLU A 254 -3.24 7.66 16.89
C GLU A 254 -4.50 6.76 16.79
N HIS A 255 -5.10 6.64 15.59
CA HIS A 255 -6.28 5.79 15.35
C HIS A 255 -5.99 4.52 14.55
N LEU A 256 -4.75 4.30 14.15
CA LEU A 256 -4.35 3.06 13.49
C LEU A 256 -4.01 2.02 14.56
N GLY A 257 -4.62 0.87 14.45
CA GLY A 257 -4.38 -0.24 15.34
C GLY A 257 -4.85 -1.54 14.71
N SER A 258 -4.90 -2.58 15.49
CA SER A 258 -5.50 -3.86 15.10
C SER A 258 -5.68 -4.71 16.33
N ASN A 259 -6.74 -5.52 16.34
CA ASN A 259 -6.91 -6.57 17.34
C ASN A 259 -6.85 -7.93 16.65
N ASN A 260 -6.28 -8.89 17.33
CA ASN A 260 -6.18 -10.25 16.88
C ASN A 260 -6.32 -11.20 18.07
N TRP A 261 -7.18 -12.21 17.95
CA TRP A 261 -7.34 -13.20 19.00
C TRP A 261 -7.75 -14.55 18.45
N VAL A 262 -7.42 -15.60 19.17
CA VAL A 262 -7.70 -17.00 18.81
C VAL A 262 -8.44 -17.69 19.94
N VAL A 263 -9.45 -18.49 19.59
CA VAL A 263 -10.14 -19.41 20.51
C VAL A 263 -9.80 -20.83 20.11
N SER A 264 -9.25 -21.60 21.06
CA SER A 264 -8.93 -23.01 20.83
C SER A 264 -10.19 -23.83 20.59
N GLY A 265 -10.12 -24.86 19.72
CA GLY A 265 -11.23 -25.72 19.34
C GLY A 265 -11.94 -26.43 20.53
N ASN A 266 -11.19 -26.73 21.62
CA ASN A 266 -11.80 -27.31 22.82
C ASN A 266 -12.75 -26.37 23.59
N ARG A 267 -12.75 -25.07 23.24
CA ARG A 267 -13.61 -24.02 23.79
C ARG A 267 -14.73 -23.60 22.82
N THR A 268 -14.83 -24.23 21.66
CA THR A 268 -15.86 -23.95 20.65
C THR A 268 -16.87 -25.09 20.55
N LYS A 269 -18.12 -24.79 20.19
CA LYS A 269 -19.15 -25.78 19.99
C LYS A 269 -18.85 -26.74 18.82
N SER A 270 -18.15 -26.26 17.80
CA SER A 270 -17.78 -27.01 16.60
C SER A 270 -16.58 -27.92 16.78
N GLY A 271 -15.80 -27.74 17.86
CA GLY A 271 -14.51 -28.40 18.03
C GLY A 271 -13.39 -27.79 17.16
N ARG A 272 -13.67 -26.76 16.37
CA ARG A 272 -12.71 -26.07 15.50
C ARG A 272 -12.22 -24.76 16.12
N PRO A 273 -10.96 -24.37 15.94
CA PRO A 273 -10.48 -23.07 16.41
C PRO A 273 -11.15 -21.92 15.66
N ILE A 274 -11.19 -20.76 16.29
CA ILE A 274 -11.66 -19.51 15.71
C ILE A 274 -10.51 -18.49 15.77
N LEU A 275 -10.19 -17.85 14.65
CA LEU A 275 -9.32 -16.68 14.58
C LEU A 275 -10.18 -15.47 14.24
N ALA A 276 -10.05 -14.41 15.02
CA ALA A 276 -10.55 -13.10 14.68
C ALA A 276 -9.39 -12.14 14.43
N ASP A 277 -9.48 -11.38 13.37
CA ASP A 277 -8.49 -10.36 13.00
C ASP A 277 -9.24 -9.10 12.58
N ASP A 278 -8.95 -8.01 13.27
CA ASP A 278 -9.65 -6.72 13.14
C ASP A 278 -8.63 -5.59 12.89
N PRO A 279 -8.20 -5.40 11.63
CA PRO A 279 -7.27 -4.32 11.27
C PRO A 279 -7.99 -2.98 11.23
N HIS A 280 -7.73 -2.11 12.19
CA HIS A 280 -8.29 -0.75 12.24
C HIS A 280 -7.68 0.14 11.16
N ARG A 281 -8.50 0.60 10.24
CA ARG A 281 -8.11 1.45 9.12
C ARG A 281 -9.11 2.59 8.96
N SER A 282 -8.71 3.65 8.26
CA SER A 282 -9.63 4.70 7.87
C SER A 282 -10.76 4.11 7.03
N HIS A 283 -12.00 4.50 7.32
CA HIS A 283 -13.14 4.14 6.50
C HIS A 283 -13.08 4.93 5.19
N ALA A 284 -13.02 4.21 4.10
CA ALA A 284 -12.97 4.77 2.75
C ALA A 284 -13.69 3.85 1.76
N VAL A 285 -14.19 4.43 0.68
CA VAL A 285 -14.75 3.72 -0.47
C VAL A 285 -13.93 4.13 -1.69
N PRO A 286 -13.28 3.17 -2.34
CA PRO A 286 -13.15 1.77 -1.98
C PRO A 286 -12.26 1.54 -0.74
N SER A 287 -12.49 0.44 -0.02
CA SER A 287 -11.69 0.03 1.14
C SER A 287 -10.23 -0.23 0.75
N LEU A 288 -9.32 -0.07 1.73
CA LEU A 288 -7.93 -0.48 1.56
C LEU A 288 -7.81 -1.98 1.29
N ARG A 289 -8.60 -2.80 1.99
CA ARG A 289 -8.58 -4.25 1.85
C ARG A 289 -9.48 -4.72 0.70
N TYR A 290 -9.02 -5.77 0.02
CA TYR A 290 -9.68 -6.43 -1.07
C TYR A 290 -9.80 -7.93 -0.74
N ILE A 291 -11.02 -8.42 -0.61
CA ILE A 291 -11.28 -9.82 -0.28
C ILE A 291 -11.32 -10.63 -1.58
N ALA A 292 -10.66 -11.79 -1.59
CA ALA A 292 -10.69 -12.73 -2.70
C ALA A 292 -10.53 -14.16 -2.20
N HIS A 293 -11.07 -15.12 -2.96
CA HIS A 293 -10.85 -16.55 -2.80
C HIS A 293 -10.06 -17.08 -3.99
N LEU A 294 -8.90 -17.65 -3.74
CA LEU A 294 -8.00 -18.18 -4.75
C LEU A 294 -8.02 -19.72 -4.67
N VAL A 295 -8.39 -20.37 -5.76
CA VAL A 295 -8.42 -21.83 -5.90
C VAL A 295 -7.59 -22.22 -7.12
N GLY A 296 -6.51 -22.92 -6.89
CA GLY A 296 -5.57 -23.41 -7.90
C GLY A 296 -5.09 -24.83 -7.56
N PRO A 297 -4.17 -25.41 -8.35
CA PRO A 297 -3.71 -26.78 -8.15
C PRO A 297 -3.11 -27.06 -6.76
N ASP A 298 -2.47 -26.08 -6.16
CA ASP A 298 -1.73 -26.15 -4.89
C ASP A 298 -2.12 -25.04 -3.90
N ILE A 299 -3.24 -24.37 -4.16
CA ILE A 299 -3.71 -23.25 -3.34
C ILE A 299 -5.23 -23.28 -3.22
N ASN A 300 -5.72 -23.15 -1.99
CA ASN A 300 -7.11 -22.90 -1.67
C ASN A 300 -7.14 -21.99 -0.45
N VAL A 301 -7.20 -20.67 -0.70
CA VAL A 301 -7.10 -19.63 0.33
C VAL A 301 -8.11 -18.53 0.11
N ILE A 302 -8.79 -18.13 1.17
CA ILE A 302 -9.73 -17.01 1.16
C ILE A 302 -9.34 -15.99 2.23
N GLY A 303 -9.51 -14.72 1.91
CA GLY A 303 -9.26 -13.63 2.86
C GLY A 303 -9.00 -12.31 2.17
N ALA A 304 -8.35 -11.40 2.87
CA ALA A 304 -8.10 -10.04 2.42
C ALA A 304 -6.61 -9.79 2.15
N GLY A 305 -6.36 -8.98 1.13
CA GLY A 305 -5.04 -8.45 0.76
C GLY A 305 -5.13 -7.00 0.35
N GLU A 306 -4.04 -6.48 -0.18
CA GLU A 306 -4.00 -5.19 -0.85
C GLU A 306 -4.31 -5.41 -2.35
N PRO A 307 -5.19 -4.63 -2.99
CA PRO A 307 -5.56 -4.88 -4.39
C PRO A 307 -4.41 -4.68 -5.38
N ALA A 308 -3.34 -4.02 -4.97
CA ALA A 308 -2.14 -3.78 -5.78
C ALA A 308 -1.05 -4.85 -5.60
N LEU A 309 -1.28 -5.87 -4.76
CA LEU A 309 -0.30 -6.90 -4.39
C LEU A 309 -0.86 -8.30 -4.61
N PRO A 310 -0.03 -9.27 -5.04
CA PRO A 310 -0.46 -10.66 -5.15
C PRO A 310 -0.59 -11.32 -3.77
N GLY A 311 -1.49 -12.30 -3.67
CA GLY A 311 -1.67 -13.14 -2.48
C GLY A 311 -2.77 -12.65 -1.55
N ILE A 312 -2.89 -13.36 -0.41
CA ILE A 312 -3.83 -13.09 0.68
C ILE A 312 -3.03 -12.85 1.95
N SER A 313 -3.16 -11.66 2.53
CA SER A 313 -2.36 -11.24 3.68
C SER A 313 -3.00 -11.61 5.02
N ILE A 314 -4.34 -11.70 5.06
CA ILE A 314 -5.16 -11.99 6.24
C ILE A 314 -6.24 -12.95 5.79
N GLY A 315 -6.34 -14.12 6.36
CA GLY A 315 -7.33 -15.12 5.95
C GLY A 315 -7.05 -16.51 6.45
N HIS A 316 -7.50 -17.50 5.67
CA HIS A 316 -7.23 -18.90 5.97
C HIS A 316 -7.17 -19.74 4.69
N ASN A 317 -6.45 -20.84 4.79
CA ASN A 317 -6.54 -21.97 3.87
C ASN A 317 -7.23 -23.16 4.57
N GLU A 318 -7.10 -24.37 4.03
CA GLU A 318 -7.71 -25.58 4.58
C GLU A 318 -7.06 -26.02 5.90
N ASN A 319 -5.86 -25.55 6.22
CA ASN A 319 -5.05 -26.07 7.33
C ASN A 319 -4.83 -25.05 8.43
N ILE A 320 -4.62 -23.79 8.07
CA ILE A 320 -4.27 -22.70 9.01
C ILE A 320 -5.10 -21.46 8.74
N ALA A 321 -5.25 -20.62 9.76
CA ALA A 321 -5.70 -19.24 9.65
C ALA A 321 -4.59 -18.30 10.10
N PHE A 322 -4.50 -17.13 9.49
CA PHE A 322 -3.47 -16.15 9.74
C PHE A 322 -4.01 -14.72 9.70
N GLY A 323 -3.50 -13.88 10.59
CA GLY A 323 -3.88 -12.49 10.72
C GLY A 323 -2.67 -11.61 11.03
N LEU A 324 -2.81 -10.31 10.80
CA LEU A 324 -1.75 -9.33 10.98
C LEU A 324 -2.21 -8.18 11.86
N THR A 325 -1.41 -7.82 12.83
CA THR A 325 -1.55 -6.57 13.57
C THR A 325 -0.35 -5.66 13.29
N ILE A 326 -0.50 -4.36 13.54
CA ILE A 326 0.65 -3.45 13.50
C ILE A 326 1.59 -3.81 14.64
N PHE A 327 2.84 -4.09 14.31
CA PHE A 327 3.91 -4.31 15.25
C PHE A 327 4.85 -3.12 15.25
N PRO A 328 4.89 -2.32 16.34
CA PRO A 328 5.68 -1.10 16.40
C PRO A 328 7.15 -1.43 16.70
N ILE A 329 7.87 -1.81 15.65
CA ILE A 329 9.33 -2.05 15.70
C ILE A 329 10.11 -0.78 15.40
N ASP A 330 11.33 -0.75 15.89
CA ASP A 330 12.34 0.24 15.53
C ASP A 330 12.96 -0.14 14.19
N GLN A 331 12.65 0.64 13.16
CA GLN A 331 13.06 0.36 11.78
C GLN A 331 13.55 1.61 11.02
N GLU A 332 13.57 2.75 11.67
CA GLU A 332 13.96 4.02 11.07
C GLU A 332 14.76 4.85 12.05
N ASP A 333 15.84 5.47 11.54
CA ASP A 333 16.68 6.41 12.29
C ASP A 333 16.85 7.73 11.53
N LEU A 334 16.96 8.84 12.26
CA LEU A 334 17.44 10.09 11.72
C LEU A 334 18.96 10.22 11.96
N TYR A 335 19.73 10.09 10.89
CA TYR A 335 21.18 10.33 10.92
C TYR A 335 21.50 11.81 10.78
N VAL A 336 22.26 12.35 11.73
CA VAL A 336 22.71 13.73 11.76
C VAL A 336 24.20 13.78 11.45
N TYR A 337 24.56 14.39 10.33
CA TYR A 337 25.93 14.51 9.87
C TYR A 337 26.42 15.95 9.96
N ARG A 338 27.64 16.19 10.40
CA ARG A 338 28.32 17.48 10.19
C ARG A 338 28.66 17.63 8.71
N ARG A 339 28.30 18.75 8.14
CA ARG A 339 28.71 19.07 6.75
C ARG A 339 30.22 19.36 6.71
N LYS A 340 30.88 18.88 5.66
CA LYS A 340 32.28 19.11 5.38
C LYS A 340 32.46 19.28 3.87
N GLY A 341 32.95 20.43 3.44
CA GLY A 341 33.04 20.76 2.01
C GLY A 341 31.67 20.59 1.29
N ASN A 342 31.68 19.85 0.21
CA ASN A 342 30.48 19.50 -0.57
C ASN A 342 29.78 18.21 -0.10
N GLY A 343 30.30 17.57 0.97
CA GLY A 343 29.79 16.33 1.53
C GLY A 343 29.48 16.44 3.01
N TYR A 344 29.80 15.38 3.72
CA TYR A 344 29.59 15.24 5.16
C TYR A 344 30.74 14.46 5.80
N GLU A 345 30.90 14.61 7.11
CA GLU A 345 31.86 13.84 7.87
C GLU A 345 31.27 12.47 8.26
N TYR A 346 31.99 11.40 7.93
CA TYR A 346 31.64 10.04 8.33
C TYR A 346 32.89 9.26 8.72
N LYS A 347 32.92 8.69 9.92
CA LYS A 347 34.09 7.97 10.47
C LYS A 347 35.39 8.76 10.36
N GLY A 348 35.32 10.07 10.68
CA GLY A 348 36.48 10.98 10.66
C GLY A 348 36.93 11.42 9.25
N LYS A 349 36.23 11.02 8.20
CA LYS A 349 36.58 11.34 6.80
C LYS A 349 35.48 12.16 6.14
N GLU A 350 35.89 13.06 5.23
CA GLU A 350 34.96 13.70 4.31
C GLU A 350 34.42 12.66 3.33
N THR A 351 33.10 12.57 3.22
CA THR A 351 32.38 11.64 2.35
C THR A 351 31.42 12.43 1.47
N ALA A 352 31.46 12.19 0.17
CA ALA A 352 30.55 12.85 -0.76
C ALA A 352 29.14 12.24 -0.69
N PHE A 353 28.11 13.07 -0.89
CA PHE A 353 26.76 12.57 -1.14
C PHE A 353 26.71 11.86 -2.50
N LYS A 354 26.08 10.70 -2.53
CA LYS A 354 25.70 10.08 -3.81
C LYS A 354 24.58 10.91 -4.42
N ARG A 355 24.79 11.43 -5.62
CA ARG A 355 23.81 12.24 -6.36
C ARG A 355 23.17 11.43 -7.47
N LEU A 356 21.87 11.57 -7.62
CA LEU A 356 21.08 10.94 -8.66
C LEU A 356 20.21 12.02 -9.33
N GLU A 357 20.37 12.16 -10.63
CA GLU A 357 19.50 13.01 -11.44
C GLU A 357 18.22 12.24 -11.79
N GLU A 358 17.07 12.83 -11.48
CA GLU A 358 15.75 12.30 -11.78
C GLU A 358 14.97 13.25 -12.68
N LYS A 359 14.41 12.71 -13.74
CA LYS A 359 13.53 13.42 -14.66
C LYS A 359 12.08 13.19 -14.25
N ILE A 360 11.41 14.21 -13.73
CA ILE A 360 10.02 14.18 -13.30
C ILE A 360 9.16 14.70 -14.43
N LYS A 361 8.30 13.85 -14.98
CA LYS A 361 7.33 14.24 -16.00
C LYS A 361 6.20 15.04 -15.36
N VAL A 362 5.70 16.03 -16.09
CA VAL A 362 4.62 16.92 -15.64
C VAL A 362 3.56 16.98 -16.73
N LYS A 363 2.29 16.85 -16.35
CA LYS A 363 1.15 16.91 -17.28
C LYS A 363 1.22 18.21 -18.08
N GLU A 364 1.16 18.08 -19.41
CA GLU A 364 1.13 19.22 -20.36
C GLU A 364 2.31 20.21 -20.25
N LYS A 365 3.40 19.84 -19.58
CA LYS A 365 4.59 20.66 -19.39
C LYS A 365 5.88 19.89 -19.70
N ASN A 366 6.97 20.63 -19.85
CA ASN A 366 8.29 20.03 -19.92
C ASN A 366 8.64 19.35 -18.60
N PRO A 367 9.33 18.22 -18.66
CA PRO A 367 9.80 17.55 -17.46
C PRO A 367 10.75 18.41 -16.64
N VAL A 368 10.71 18.26 -15.33
CA VAL A 368 11.59 18.95 -14.38
C VAL A 368 12.72 18.02 -13.95
N ILE A 369 13.94 18.52 -13.95
CA ILE A 369 15.10 17.78 -13.42
C ILE A 369 15.23 18.07 -11.92
N ARG A 370 15.41 17.00 -11.13
CA ARG A 370 15.68 17.05 -9.69
C ARG A 370 16.94 16.25 -9.37
N ILE A 371 17.75 16.78 -8.47
CA ILE A 371 18.92 16.06 -7.94
C ILE A 371 18.55 15.50 -6.58
N LEU A 372 18.53 14.19 -6.48
CA LEU A 372 18.35 13.46 -5.22
C LEU A 372 19.70 13.16 -4.60
N GLU A 373 19.83 13.37 -3.29
CA GLU A 373 21.08 13.12 -2.58
C GLU A 373 20.90 12.01 -1.54
N PHE A 374 21.93 11.18 -1.42
CA PHE A 374 21.95 10.05 -0.48
C PHE A 374 23.23 10.05 0.31
N SER A 375 23.13 9.79 1.60
CA SER A 375 24.24 9.46 2.48
C SER A 375 24.53 7.97 2.48
N SER A 376 25.49 7.53 3.27
CA SER A 376 25.77 6.09 3.51
C SER A 376 24.59 5.33 4.14
N HIS A 377 23.69 6.03 4.84
CA HIS A 377 22.58 5.39 5.58
C HIS A 377 21.21 5.60 4.90
N GLY A 378 21.12 6.45 3.89
CA GLY A 378 19.86 6.66 3.19
C GLY A 378 19.67 8.04 2.58
N PRO A 379 18.43 8.36 2.15
CA PRO A 379 18.11 9.63 1.52
C PRO A 379 18.34 10.83 2.45
N VAL A 380 18.94 11.89 1.91
CA VAL A 380 19.09 13.17 2.60
C VAL A 380 17.78 13.93 2.46
N ILE A 381 17.15 14.25 3.59
CA ILE A 381 15.83 14.89 3.63
C ILE A 381 15.88 16.38 4.00
N ALA A 382 16.97 16.82 4.64
CA ALA A 382 17.18 18.24 4.98
C ALA A 382 18.67 18.55 5.08
N LYS A 383 19.02 19.81 4.87
CA LYS A 383 20.36 20.37 5.10
C LYS A 383 20.24 21.80 5.61
N ASN A 384 21.14 22.17 6.52
CA ASN A 384 21.38 23.57 6.91
C ASN A 384 22.86 23.95 6.70
N GLY A 385 23.30 25.08 7.23
CA GLY A 385 24.67 25.55 7.08
C GLY A 385 25.74 24.59 7.64
N THR A 386 25.42 23.86 8.70
CA THR A 386 26.35 23.03 9.46
C THR A 386 26.07 21.54 9.41
N HIS A 387 24.83 21.12 9.16
CA HIS A 387 24.42 19.71 9.23
C HIS A 387 23.64 19.27 7.99
N ALA A 388 23.65 17.97 7.75
CA ALA A 388 22.77 17.26 6.83
C ALA A 388 22.05 16.15 7.59
N PHE A 389 20.80 15.92 7.23
CA PHE A 389 19.89 15.00 7.90
C PHE A 389 19.43 13.95 6.88
N ALA A 390 19.65 12.67 7.21
CA ALA A 390 19.25 11.56 6.35
C ALA A 390 18.43 10.54 7.12
N VAL A 391 17.51 9.88 6.45
CA VAL A 391 16.71 8.80 7.06
C VAL A 391 17.32 7.46 6.67
N GLY A 392 17.75 6.70 7.68
CA GLY A 392 17.99 5.27 7.55
C GLY A 392 16.68 4.52 7.76
N ALA A 393 16.35 3.59 6.88
CA ALA A 393 15.12 2.83 6.99
C ALA A 393 15.33 1.37 6.59
N ALA A 394 15.01 0.44 7.49
CA ALA A 394 15.13 -1.00 7.24
C ALA A 394 14.24 -1.44 6.06
N TRP A 395 13.08 -0.81 5.89
CA TRP A 395 12.18 -1.11 4.77
C TRP A 395 12.72 -0.70 3.39
N LEU A 396 13.87 -0.01 3.30
CA LEU A 396 14.63 0.19 2.06
C LEU A 396 15.65 -0.92 1.76
N LEU A 397 15.80 -1.90 2.66
CA LEU A 397 16.69 -3.04 2.45
C LEU A 397 16.06 -4.09 1.52
N PRO A 398 16.86 -4.99 0.90
CA PRO A 398 16.34 -6.10 0.10
C PRO A 398 15.37 -6.98 0.91
N GLY A 399 14.31 -7.47 0.27
CA GLY A 399 13.34 -8.37 0.88
C GLY A 399 12.29 -7.70 1.78
N MET A 400 12.26 -6.37 1.85
CA MET A 400 11.39 -5.64 2.76
C MET A 400 10.17 -4.99 2.09
N ALA A 401 9.75 -5.48 0.91
CA ALA A 401 8.50 -5.01 0.32
C ALA A 401 7.30 -5.39 1.20
N PRO A 402 6.41 -4.45 1.53
CA PRO A 402 5.29 -4.70 2.42
C PRO A 402 4.40 -5.86 1.93
N TYR A 403 3.99 -6.73 2.85
CA TYR A 403 3.06 -7.85 2.63
C TYR A 403 3.53 -8.96 1.68
N PHE A 404 4.75 -8.91 1.14
CA PHE A 404 5.25 -9.92 0.21
C PHE A 404 5.41 -11.30 0.84
N GLY A 405 5.63 -11.39 2.14
CA GLY A 405 5.62 -12.65 2.88
C GLY A 405 4.31 -13.43 2.75
N SER A 406 3.19 -12.77 2.40
CA SER A 406 1.91 -13.44 2.22
C SER A 406 1.92 -14.49 1.11
N ILE A 407 2.75 -14.33 0.10
CA ILE A 407 2.91 -15.29 -1.00
C ILE A 407 3.36 -16.66 -0.47
N GLU A 408 4.16 -16.69 0.61
CA GLU A 408 4.63 -17.94 1.23
C GLU A 408 3.66 -18.42 2.30
N TYR A 409 3.38 -17.62 3.32
CA TYR A 409 2.62 -18.11 4.48
C TYR A 409 1.16 -18.46 4.17
N MET A 410 0.51 -17.87 3.16
CA MET A 410 -0.83 -18.25 2.75
C MET A 410 -0.94 -19.67 2.21
N ARG A 411 0.19 -20.31 1.87
CA ARG A 411 0.31 -21.70 1.40
C ARG A 411 0.76 -22.67 2.50
N ALA A 412 1.09 -22.16 3.68
CA ALA A 412 1.55 -22.99 4.79
C ALA A 412 0.48 -23.98 5.24
N LYS A 413 0.91 -25.19 5.60
CA LYS A 413 0.01 -26.28 6.04
C LYS A 413 0.02 -26.49 7.56
N ASP A 414 0.98 -25.92 8.24
CA ASP A 414 1.16 -26.01 9.69
C ASP A 414 2.02 -24.84 10.20
N PHE A 415 2.20 -24.79 11.52
CA PHE A 415 3.01 -23.74 12.16
C PHE A 415 4.47 -23.76 11.69
N ARG A 416 5.06 -24.92 11.42
CA ARG A 416 6.49 -25.02 11.02
C ARG A 416 6.72 -24.45 9.62
N THR A 417 5.76 -24.66 8.72
CA THR A 417 5.84 -24.14 7.36
C THR A 417 5.40 -22.66 7.27
N PHE A 418 4.75 -22.15 8.33
CA PHE A 418 4.37 -20.74 8.42
C PHE A 418 5.53 -19.84 8.85
N ILE A 419 6.40 -20.31 9.74
CA ILE A 419 7.58 -19.60 10.24
C ILE A 419 8.84 -19.94 9.44
#